data_e07df3c0f25df622e1b2afb55958a6c2
#
_entry.id   e07df3c0f25df622e1b2afb55958a6c2
#
_cell.length_a   1.000
_cell.length_b   1.000
_cell.length_c   1.000
_cell.angle_alpha   90.00
_cell.angle_beta   90.00
_cell.angle_gamma   90.00
#
_symmetry.space_group_name_H-M   'P 1'
#
loop_
_entity.id
_entity.type
_entity.pdbx_description
1 polymer ?
#
loop_
_entity_poly.entity_id
_entity_poly.type
_entity_poly.pdbx_seq_one_letter_code
_entity_poly.pdbx_strand_id
1 'polypeptide(L)'
;MEELLSKVKQNLILNHNEDDVLLSGFITAAISYAESYQKKPDGYYKENPMHPTTEQAVIMLSSHFYESRDGSTGGFFADKVEASQQVWHVVNMLLRLNRDVVI
;
A
#
# COMPACT_ATOMS: atom_id res chain seq x y z
N MET A 1 2.93 11.38 -6.57
CA MET A 1 2.44 11.24 -5.18
C MET A 1 1.02 11.75 -4.99
N GLU A 2 0.70 12.93 -5.50
CA GLU A 2 -0.64 13.50 -5.35
C GLU A 2 -1.73 12.63 -5.99
N GLU A 3 -1.42 12.05 -7.13
CA GLU A 3 -2.37 11.16 -7.81
C GLU A 3 -2.63 9.91 -6.99
N LEU A 4 -1.57 9.31 -6.43
CA LEU A 4 -1.73 8.14 -5.55
C LEU A 4 -2.49 8.50 -4.28
N LEU A 5 -2.21 9.65 -3.69
CA LEU A 5 -2.92 10.11 -2.51
C LEU A 5 -4.43 10.22 -2.81
N SER A 6 -4.78 10.80 -3.95
CA SER A 6 -6.18 10.90 -4.36
C SER A 6 -6.82 9.52 -4.51
N LYS A 7 -6.13 8.59 -5.13
CA LYS A 7 -6.66 7.22 -5.33
C LYS A 7 -6.84 6.48 -4.01
N VAL A 8 -5.89 6.63 -3.09
CA VAL A 8 -6.00 6.00 -1.77
C VAL A 8 -7.17 6.59 -1.00
N LYS A 9 -7.35 7.92 -1.06
CA LYS A 9 -8.48 8.58 -0.39
C LYS A 9 -9.80 8.11 -0.97
N GLN A 10 -9.89 7.93 -2.28
CA GLN A 10 -11.09 7.38 -2.92
C GLN A 10 -11.37 5.96 -2.46
N ASN A 11 -10.32 5.15 -2.37
CA ASN A 11 -10.45 3.77 -1.91
C ASN A 11 -10.96 3.69 -0.46
N LEU A 12 -10.54 4.65 0.37
CA LEU A 12 -10.95 4.73 1.78
C LEU A 12 -12.25 5.53 1.97
N ILE A 13 -12.76 6.15 0.93
CA ILE A 13 -13.95 7.01 0.97
C ILE A 13 -13.72 8.19 1.92
N LEU A 14 -12.55 8.80 1.83
CA LEU A 14 -12.21 9.97 2.64
C LEU A 14 -12.45 11.24 1.83
N ASN A 15 -13.17 12.18 2.44
CA ASN A 15 -13.47 13.45 1.79
C ASN A 15 -12.90 14.66 2.53
N HIS A 16 -11.95 14.44 3.44
CA HIS A 16 -11.28 15.50 4.17
C HIS A 16 -9.77 15.39 3.96
N ASN A 17 -9.02 16.42 4.34
CA ASN A 17 -7.58 16.49 4.12
C ASN A 17 -6.77 16.42 5.42
N GLU A 18 -7.42 16.09 6.52
CA GLU A 18 -6.76 16.11 7.84
C GLU A 18 -5.65 15.07 7.95
N ASP A 19 -5.80 13.94 7.26
CA ASP A 19 -4.85 12.84 7.34
C ASP A 19 -3.93 12.75 6.13
N ASP A 20 -3.86 13.79 5.29
CA ASP A 20 -3.08 13.73 4.05
C ASP A 20 -1.60 13.47 4.31
N VAL A 21 -1.01 14.10 5.33
CA VAL A 21 0.41 13.89 5.66
C VAL A 21 0.63 12.46 6.13
N LEU A 22 -0.26 11.95 6.98
CA LEU A 22 -0.18 10.59 7.46
C LEU A 22 -0.30 9.58 6.31
N LEU A 23 -1.28 9.78 5.44
CA LEU A 23 -1.49 8.92 4.28
C LEU A 23 -0.29 8.94 3.34
N SER A 24 0.31 10.12 3.12
CA SER A 24 1.49 10.23 2.28
C SER A 24 2.65 9.39 2.82
N GLY A 25 2.79 9.35 4.14
CA GLY A 25 3.78 8.49 4.79
C GLY A 25 3.51 7.02 4.56
N PHE A 26 2.25 6.60 4.66
CA PHE A 26 1.88 5.21 4.40
C PHE A 26 2.09 4.84 2.94
N ILE A 27 1.78 5.75 2.01
CA ILE A 27 2.00 5.52 0.59
C ILE A 27 3.50 5.35 0.32
N THR A 28 4.33 6.21 0.91
CA THR A 28 5.78 6.11 0.77
C THR A 28 6.28 4.76 1.25
N ALA A 29 5.79 4.29 2.41
CA ALA A 29 6.16 2.99 2.94
C ALA A 29 5.70 1.85 2.02
N ALA A 30 4.49 1.96 1.48
CA ALA A 30 3.96 0.95 0.58
C ALA A 30 4.77 0.87 -0.72
N ILE A 31 5.17 2.02 -1.26
CA ILE A 31 6.02 2.07 -2.46
C ILE A 31 7.37 1.42 -2.18
N SER A 32 7.97 1.73 -1.04
CA SER A 32 9.25 1.15 -0.64
C SER A 32 9.14 -0.37 -0.52
N TYR A 33 8.04 -0.85 0.07
CA TYR A 33 7.79 -2.29 0.15
C TYR A 33 7.69 -2.91 -1.23
N ALA A 34 6.96 -2.26 -2.14
CA ALA A 34 6.78 -2.76 -3.50
C ALA A 34 8.12 -2.85 -4.23
N GLU A 35 8.94 -1.81 -4.14
CA GLU A 35 10.26 -1.80 -4.77
C GLU A 35 11.12 -2.94 -4.24
N SER A 36 11.14 -3.12 -2.93
CA SER A 36 11.93 -4.16 -2.29
C SER A 36 11.46 -5.56 -2.71
N TYR A 37 10.16 -5.78 -2.67
CA TYR A 37 9.58 -7.07 -3.05
C TYR A 37 9.87 -7.41 -4.51
N GLN A 38 9.80 -6.41 -5.38
CA GLN A 38 9.99 -6.60 -6.82
C GLN A 38 11.44 -6.57 -7.27
N LYS A 39 12.37 -6.41 -6.32
CA LYS A 39 13.82 -6.34 -6.61
C LYS A 39 14.18 -5.10 -7.44
N LYS A 40 13.44 -4.01 -7.25
CA LYS A 40 13.75 -2.72 -7.85
C LYS A 40 14.63 -1.92 -6.90
N PRO A 41 15.48 -1.00 -7.42
CA PRO A 41 16.24 -0.12 -6.53
C PRO A 41 15.34 0.89 -5.83
N ASP A 42 15.79 1.40 -4.68
CA ASP A 42 15.06 2.44 -3.96
C ASP A 42 14.84 3.66 -4.87
N GLY A 43 13.63 4.16 -4.85
CA GLY A 43 13.26 5.32 -5.65
C GLY A 43 12.93 4.99 -7.10
N TYR A 44 12.89 3.72 -7.45
CA TYR A 44 12.59 3.29 -8.82
C TYR A 44 11.28 3.91 -9.33
N TYR A 45 10.24 3.89 -8.50
CA TYR A 45 8.91 4.39 -8.92
C TYR A 45 8.77 5.91 -8.83
N LYS A 46 9.81 6.63 -8.40
CA LYS A 46 9.85 8.09 -8.57
C LYS A 46 10.13 8.47 -10.01
N GLU A 47 10.85 7.64 -10.75
CA GLU A 47 11.29 7.90 -12.11
C GLU A 47 10.60 7.03 -13.15
N ASN A 48 9.94 5.96 -12.71
CA ASN A 48 9.31 5.00 -13.60
C ASN A 48 7.85 4.81 -13.22
N PRO A 49 6.95 4.69 -14.20
CA PRO A 49 5.54 4.46 -13.89
C PRO A 49 5.32 3.06 -13.33
N MET A 50 4.28 2.93 -12.52
CA MET A 50 3.85 1.63 -12.01
C MET A 50 2.92 0.96 -13.01
N HIS A 51 3.06 -0.35 -13.14
CA HIS A 51 2.02 -1.14 -13.80
C HIS A 51 0.73 -1.07 -12.96
N PRO A 52 -0.43 -1.21 -13.59
CA PRO A 52 -1.71 -1.15 -12.87
C PRO A 52 -1.79 -2.13 -11.68
N THR A 53 -1.21 -3.32 -11.81
CA THR A 53 -1.22 -4.28 -10.70
C THR A 53 -0.35 -3.84 -9.53
N THR A 54 0.80 -3.25 -9.81
CA THR A 54 1.65 -2.68 -8.76
C THR A 54 0.97 -1.50 -8.08
N GLU A 55 0.35 -0.63 -8.86
CA GLU A 55 -0.37 0.52 -8.31
C GLU A 55 -1.51 0.05 -7.40
N GLN A 56 -2.28 -0.95 -7.84
CA GLN A 56 -3.36 -1.51 -7.03
C GLN A 56 -2.82 -2.07 -5.71
N ALA A 57 -1.69 -2.76 -5.75
CA ALA A 57 -1.07 -3.29 -4.53
C ALA A 57 -0.67 -2.16 -3.58
N VAL A 58 -0.10 -1.08 -4.11
CA VAL A 58 0.28 0.08 -3.29
C VAL A 58 -0.94 0.73 -2.66
N ILE A 59 -2.03 0.88 -3.42
CA ILE A 59 -3.28 1.44 -2.90
C ILE A 59 -3.84 0.58 -1.78
N MET A 60 -3.89 -0.73 -1.98
CA MET A 60 -4.40 -1.67 -0.98
C MET A 60 -3.55 -1.64 0.29
N LEU A 61 -2.24 -1.66 0.14
CA LEU A 61 -1.34 -1.68 1.29
C LEU A 61 -1.39 -0.36 2.06
N SER A 62 -1.42 0.77 1.36
CA SER A 62 -1.56 2.09 1.99
C SER A 62 -2.86 2.19 2.78
N SER A 63 -3.95 1.71 2.19
CA SER A 63 -5.26 1.70 2.85
C SER A 63 -5.24 0.80 4.08
N HIS A 64 -4.60 -0.36 3.98
CA HIS A 64 -4.46 -1.28 5.09
C HIS A 64 -3.68 -0.64 6.24
N PHE A 65 -2.57 0.03 5.95
CA PHE A 65 -1.79 0.75 6.96
C PHE A 65 -2.65 1.80 7.66
N TYR A 66 -3.42 2.54 6.89
CA TYR A 66 -4.29 3.59 7.44
C TYR A 66 -5.35 3.00 8.37
N GLU A 67 -6.01 1.94 7.93
CA GLU A 67 -7.08 1.31 8.71
C GLU A 67 -6.53 0.59 9.94
N SER A 68 -5.29 0.15 9.92
CA SER A 68 -4.65 -0.59 11.01
C SER A 68 -3.86 0.29 11.97
N ARG A 69 -3.77 1.59 11.71
CA ARG A 69 -2.90 2.49 12.49
C ARG A 69 -3.31 2.63 13.95
N ASP A 70 -4.57 2.38 14.23
CA ASP A 70 -5.11 2.51 15.58
C ASP A 70 -5.20 1.14 16.24
N GLY A 71 -4.13 0.75 16.90
CA GLY A 71 -4.08 -0.51 17.63
C GLY A 71 -4.94 -0.53 18.87
N SER A 72 -5.56 0.60 19.24
CA SER A 72 -6.40 0.69 20.44
C SER A 72 -7.72 -0.06 20.28
N THR A 73 -8.07 -0.46 19.06
CA THR A 73 -9.25 -1.30 18.82
C THR A 73 -8.86 -2.77 18.90
N GLY A 74 -8.25 -3.18 20.01
CA GLY A 74 -7.68 -4.51 20.16
C GLY A 74 -8.63 -5.65 19.80
N GLY A 75 -9.88 -5.59 20.26
CA GLY A 75 -10.88 -6.60 19.92
C GLY A 75 -11.20 -6.63 18.43
N PHE A 76 -11.38 -5.45 17.86
CA PHE A 76 -11.62 -5.31 16.42
C PHE A 76 -10.43 -5.84 15.62
N PHE A 77 -9.22 -5.52 16.08
CA PHE A 77 -8.00 -5.95 15.40
C PHE A 77 -7.85 -7.48 15.46
N ALA A 78 -8.18 -8.08 16.60
CA ALA A 78 -8.10 -9.52 16.75
C ALA A 78 -9.03 -10.23 15.76
N ASP A 79 -10.23 -9.71 15.55
CA ASP A 79 -11.17 -10.28 14.60
C ASP A 79 -10.73 -10.10 13.14
N LYS A 80 -9.75 -9.22 12.90
CA LYS A 80 -9.29 -8.88 11.56
C LYS A 80 -7.93 -9.49 11.21
N VAL A 81 -7.39 -10.37 12.02
CA VAL A 81 -6.09 -10.99 11.75
C VAL A 81 -6.12 -11.74 10.42
N GLU A 82 -7.17 -12.53 10.19
CA GLU A 82 -7.29 -13.27 8.93
C GLU A 82 -7.45 -12.33 7.74
N ALA A 83 -8.23 -11.26 7.89
CA ALA A 83 -8.41 -10.27 6.83
C ALA A 83 -7.08 -9.57 6.51
N SER A 84 -6.29 -9.27 7.55
CA SER A 84 -4.97 -8.69 7.37
C SER A 84 -4.06 -9.62 6.58
N GLN A 85 -4.06 -10.91 6.91
CA GLN A 85 -3.27 -11.90 6.18
C GLN A 85 -3.69 -11.99 4.72
N GLN A 86 -4.99 -11.88 4.45
CA GLN A 86 -5.49 -11.89 3.08
C GLN A 86 -5.02 -10.67 2.29
N VAL A 87 -5.01 -9.49 2.93
CA VAL A 87 -4.51 -8.28 2.28
C VAL A 87 -3.05 -8.49 1.86
N TRP A 88 -2.20 -8.95 2.77
CA TRP A 88 -0.80 -9.20 2.45
C TRP A 88 -0.65 -10.24 1.35
N HIS A 89 -1.46 -11.28 1.37
CA HIS A 89 -1.42 -12.31 0.34
C HIS A 89 -1.74 -11.72 -1.04
N VAL A 90 -2.82 -10.94 -1.13
CA VAL A 90 -3.22 -10.32 -2.41
C VAL A 90 -2.18 -9.29 -2.87
N VAL A 91 -1.69 -8.46 -1.96
CA VAL A 91 -0.65 -7.47 -2.28
C VAL A 91 0.58 -8.18 -2.85
N ASN A 92 1.03 -9.25 -2.21
CA ASN A 92 2.20 -9.98 -2.67
C ASN A 92 1.96 -10.66 -4.03
N MET A 93 0.77 -11.18 -4.26
CA MET A 93 0.41 -11.75 -5.56
C MET A 93 0.49 -10.69 -6.66
N LEU A 94 -0.08 -9.51 -6.41
CA LEU A 94 -0.07 -8.43 -7.39
C LEU A 94 1.34 -7.94 -7.68
N LEU A 95 2.16 -7.80 -6.64
CA LEU A 95 3.54 -7.33 -6.79
C LEU A 95 4.40 -8.34 -7.53
N ARG A 96 4.11 -9.62 -7.37
CA ARG A 96 4.87 -10.68 -8.03
C ARG A 96 4.79 -10.59 -9.55
N LEU A 97 3.70 -10.08 -10.08
CA LEU A 97 3.49 -9.99 -11.52
C LEU A 97 4.53 -9.09 -12.21
N ASN A 98 5.12 -8.17 -11.49
CA ASN A 98 6.10 -7.23 -12.04
C ASN A 98 7.44 -7.32 -11.32
N ARG A 99 7.69 -8.46 -10.69
CA ARG A 99 8.94 -8.71 -9.97
C ARG A 99 10.06 -9.03 -10.96
N ASP A 100 11.21 -8.40 -10.74
CA ASP A 100 12.38 -8.71 -11.57
C ASP A 100 12.88 -10.12 -11.25
N VAL A 101 13.23 -10.84 -12.30
CA VAL A 101 13.79 -12.20 -12.15
C VAL A 101 15.27 -12.06 -11.83
N VAL A 102 15.67 -12.62 -10.70
CA VAL A 102 17.07 -12.66 -10.30
C VAL A 102 17.59 -14.08 -10.59
N ILE A 103 18.50 -14.14 -11.52
CA ILE A 103 19.08 -15.42 -11.93
C ILE A 103 20.48 -15.54 -11.35
#